data_a9efdbd5533eb96ac3348f1897ff46eb
#
_entry.id   a9efdbd5533eb96ac3348f1897ff46eb
#
_cell.length_a   1.000
_cell.length_b   1.000
_cell.length_c   1.000
_cell.angle_alpha   90.00
_cell.angle_beta   90.00
_cell.angle_gamma   90.00
#
_symmetry.space_group_name_H-M   'P 1'
#
loop_
_entity.id
_entity.type
_entity.pdbx_description
1 polymer ?
#
loop_
_entity_poly.entity_id
_entity_poly.type
_entity_poly.pdbx_seq_one_letter_code
_entity_poly.pdbx_strand_id
1 'polypeptide(L)'
;MSLLDNVAPAPRKVMTLFYVVDTSGSMCGSKIGSVNSAMEEAITSDLPEISAANDDAEIKVAIMQFSSGCSWITPQSGPIAIGDVIWNDLNAGGVTDLGAACKELDKKLSRNEYLNSQTGAYAPVILLFSDGGPTDNWEKELKQLKLNNWFKHAIKIAIAIGDDADKAVLAEFTGTIESVITVNDKHTLKALIRKVSVRASEFQSHSKQSGDTTSSAEDDSAKIAQDAVNEIKQDASQNSPVSGGDSGAIDVSLDQD
;
A
#
# COMPACT_ATOMS: atom_id res chain seq x y z
N MET A 1 4.74 35.42 30.77
CA MET A 1 4.96 34.06 30.27
C MET A 1 3.72 33.26 30.65
N SER A 2 2.93 32.88 29.65
CA SER A 2 1.68 32.15 29.87
C SER A 2 2.01 30.66 30.15
N LEU A 3 1.35 30.08 31.16
CA LEU A 3 1.47 28.68 31.53
C LEU A 3 0.95 27.68 30.41
N LEU A 4 0.48 28.25 29.30
CA LEU A 4 -0.07 27.47 28.16
C LEU A 4 0.99 27.12 27.10
N ASP A 5 2.20 27.63 27.17
CA ASP A 5 3.24 27.42 26.14
C ASP A 5 4.00 26.10 26.27
N ASN A 6 3.61 25.21 27.22
CA ASN A 6 4.30 23.93 27.48
C ASN A 6 3.37 22.72 27.52
N VAL A 7 2.26 22.73 26.77
CA VAL A 7 1.46 21.52 26.61
C VAL A 7 2.13 20.67 25.54
N ALA A 8 2.76 19.58 25.95
CA ALA A 8 3.25 18.57 25.02
C ALA A 8 2.09 18.11 24.12
N PRO A 9 2.27 18.03 22.80
CA PRO A 9 1.22 17.56 21.91
C PRO A 9 0.73 16.17 22.36
N ALA A 10 -0.58 15.95 22.26
CA ALA A 10 -1.17 14.67 22.64
C ALA A 10 -0.52 13.55 21.81
N PRO A 11 -0.20 12.40 22.41
CA PRO A 11 0.44 11.30 21.70
C PRO A 11 -0.50 10.78 20.61
N ARG A 12 -0.02 10.79 19.36
CA ARG A 12 -0.77 10.33 18.18
C ARG A 12 -0.82 8.79 18.13
N LYS A 13 -1.94 8.24 17.65
CA LYS A 13 -2.02 6.80 17.35
C LYS A 13 -1.13 6.45 16.17
N VAL A 14 -0.61 5.24 16.16
CA VAL A 14 0.24 4.75 15.06
C VAL A 14 -0.63 4.20 13.94
N MET A 15 -0.33 4.60 12.71
CA MET A 15 -0.82 4.00 11.48
C MET A 15 0.34 3.33 10.76
N THR A 16 0.18 2.03 10.46
CA THR A 16 1.20 1.28 9.73
C THR A 16 0.79 1.09 8.28
N LEU A 17 1.66 1.54 7.37
CA LEU A 17 1.59 1.25 5.94
C LEU A 17 2.43 -0.01 5.66
N PHE A 18 1.78 -1.08 5.21
CA PHE A 18 2.44 -2.30 4.78
C PHE A 18 2.60 -2.28 3.26
N TYR A 19 3.83 -2.37 2.79
CA TYR A 19 4.16 -2.57 1.38
C TYR A 19 4.60 -4.03 1.21
N VAL A 20 3.84 -4.79 0.42
CA VAL A 20 4.08 -6.20 0.14
C VAL A 20 4.44 -6.32 -1.33
N VAL A 21 5.71 -6.57 -1.63
CA VAL A 21 6.26 -6.47 -2.98
C VAL A 21 6.61 -7.85 -3.52
N ASP A 22 6.00 -8.21 -4.62
CA ASP A 22 6.36 -9.37 -5.41
C ASP A 22 7.72 -9.14 -6.08
N THR A 23 8.63 -10.06 -5.85
CA THR A 23 9.95 -10.11 -6.47
C THR A 23 10.19 -11.43 -7.17
N SER A 24 9.13 -12.09 -7.64
CA SER A 24 9.18 -13.33 -8.42
C SER A 24 9.81 -13.13 -9.81
N GLY A 25 10.06 -14.24 -10.50
CA GLY A 25 10.70 -14.21 -11.82
C GLY A 25 9.91 -13.47 -12.90
N SER A 26 8.58 -13.44 -12.82
CA SER A 26 7.70 -12.69 -13.74
C SER A 26 7.85 -11.17 -13.60
N MET A 27 8.28 -10.72 -12.43
CA MET A 27 8.57 -9.30 -12.16
C MET A 27 9.91 -8.82 -12.73
N CYS A 28 10.72 -9.69 -13.36
CA CYS A 28 12.02 -9.30 -13.92
C CYS A 28 11.92 -8.18 -14.97
N GLY A 29 12.99 -7.38 -15.09
CA GLY A 29 13.12 -6.34 -16.11
C GLY A 29 12.42 -5.04 -15.73
N SER A 30 11.57 -4.51 -16.62
CA SER A 30 10.93 -3.22 -16.41
C SER A 30 9.94 -3.19 -15.24
N LYS A 31 9.28 -4.30 -14.91
CA LYS A 31 8.32 -4.38 -13.82
C LYS A 31 9.01 -4.06 -12.49
N ILE A 32 10.03 -4.82 -12.09
CA ILE A 32 10.75 -4.57 -10.83
C ILE A 32 11.50 -3.24 -10.86
N GLY A 33 12.04 -2.83 -12.01
CA GLY A 33 12.68 -1.53 -12.15
C GLY A 33 11.73 -0.36 -11.92
N SER A 34 10.48 -0.47 -12.37
CA SER A 34 9.44 0.52 -12.11
C SER A 34 9.06 0.56 -10.62
N VAL A 35 8.93 -0.59 -9.97
CA VAL A 35 8.65 -0.69 -8.54
C VAL A 35 9.80 -0.08 -7.73
N ASN A 36 11.05 -0.43 -8.02
CA ASN A 36 12.21 0.13 -7.33
C ASN A 36 12.25 1.66 -7.41
N SER A 37 12.12 2.20 -8.62
CA SER A 37 12.14 3.65 -8.84
C SER A 37 10.99 4.37 -8.13
N ALA A 38 9.78 3.78 -8.15
CA ALA A 38 8.61 4.37 -7.52
C ALA A 38 8.69 4.30 -5.99
N MET A 39 9.18 3.20 -5.44
CA MET A 39 9.36 3.01 -3.99
C MET A 39 10.48 3.88 -3.43
N GLU A 40 11.61 3.99 -4.13
CA GLU A 40 12.71 4.89 -3.73
C GLU A 40 12.21 6.32 -3.58
N GLU A 41 11.49 6.82 -4.57
CA GLU A 41 10.98 8.18 -4.55
C GLU A 41 9.86 8.37 -3.52
N ALA A 42 8.95 7.40 -3.37
CA ALA A 42 7.93 7.43 -2.33
C ALA A 42 8.56 7.52 -0.94
N ILE A 43 9.58 6.72 -0.65
CA ILE A 43 10.26 6.68 0.66
C ILE A 43 11.07 7.95 0.92
N THR A 44 11.76 8.46 -0.10
CA THR A 44 12.68 9.60 0.08
C THR A 44 12.00 10.96 0.03
N SER A 45 10.84 11.08 -0.62
CA SER A 45 10.17 12.35 -0.86
C SER A 45 8.72 12.36 -0.39
N ASP A 46 7.87 11.49 -0.94
CA ASP A 46 6.41 11.60 -0.78
C ASP A 46 5.93 11.24 0.63
N LEU A 47 6.36 10.08 1.15
CA LEU A 47 5.91 9.59 2.45
C LEU A 47 6.39 10.47 3.62
N PRO A 48 7.61 11.02 3.64
CA PRO A 48 8.01 12.00 4.65
C PRO A 48 7.11 13.23 4.68
N GLU A 49 6.71 13.78 3.52
CA GLU A 49 5.77 14.90 3.43
C GLU A 49 4.39 14.52 4.00
N ILE A 50 3.87 13.35 3.63
CA ILE A 50 2.58 12.83 4.12
C ILE A 50 2.62 12.65 5.63
N SER A 51 3.70 12.08 6.16
CA SER A 51 3.87 11.87 7.60
C SER A 51 3.96 13.19 8.37
N ALA A 52 4.65 14.18 7.81
CA ALA A 52 4.78 15.49 8.42
C ALA A 52 3.46 16.29 8.40
N ALA A 53 2.64 16.11 7.36
CA ALA A 53 1.36 16.78 7.20
C ALA A 53 0.21 16.10 7.98
N ASN A 54 0.40 14.90 8.51
CA ASN A 54 -0.65 14.18 9.24
C ASN A 54 -0.59 14.48 10.74
N ASP A 55 -1.49 15.32 11.23
CA ASP A 55 -1.57 15.68 12.64
C ASP A 55 -2.27 14.63 13.51
N ASP A 56 -3.05 13.72 12.90
CA ASP A 56 -3.90 12.76 13.60
C ASP A 56 -3.20 11.41 13.87
N ALA A 57 -2.24 11.04 13.03
CA ALA A 57 -1.54 9.77 13.12
C ALA A 57 -0.01 9.91 13.01
N GLU A 58 0.71 9.06 13.77
CA GLU A 58 2.12 8.77 13.55
C GLU A 58 2.21 7.68 12.47
N ILE A 59 2.72 8.02 11.29
CA ILE A 59 2.82 7.07 10.17
C ILE A 59 4.13 6.29 10.28
N LYS A 60 4.02 4.96 10.29
CA LYS A 60 5.13 4.02 10.22
C LYS A 60 4.99 3.10 9.01
N VAL A 61 6.10 2.54 8.57
CA VAL A 61 6.11 1.64 7.42
C VAL A 61 6.71 0.28 7.78
N ALA A 62 6.19 -0.75 7.13
CA ALA A 62 6.72 -2.10 7.14
C ALA A 62 6.75 -2.60 5.70
N ILE A 63 7.92 -2.99 5.21
CA ILE A 63 8.11 -3.38 3.81
C ILE A 63 8.57 -4.83 3.77
N MET A 64 7.85 -5.66 3.04
CA MET A 64 8.13 -7.07 2.82
C MET A 64 8.26 -7.35 1.32
N GLN A 65 9.21 -8.18 0.96
CA GLN A 65 9.30 -8.79 -0.37
C GLN A 65 8.96 -10.28 -0.30
N PHE A 66 8.41 -10.82 -1.39
CA PHE A 66 8.17 -12.25 -1.51
C PHE A 66 8.50 -12.75 -2.91
N SER A 67 9.03 -13.96 -2.97
CA SER A 67 9.32 -14.74 -4.17
C SER A 67 9.38 -16.23 -3.81
N SER A 68 10.54 -16.82 -3.64
CA SER A 68 10.73 -18.13 -2.98
C SER A 68 10.72 -17.92 -1.46
N GLY A 69 9.52 -17.92 -0.86
CA GLY A 69 9.29 -17.45 0.52
C GLY A 69 9.13 -15.93 0.61
N CYS A 70 9.25 -15.38 1.82
CA CYS A 70 9.16 -13.94 2.06
C CYS A 70 10.20 -13.45 3.08
N SER A 71 10.53 -12.17 3.00
CA SER A 71 11.44 -11.50 3.95
C SER A 71 11.09 -10.03 4.13
N TRP A 72 11.32 -9.52 5.34
CA TRP A 72 11.16 -8.10 5.64
C TRP A 72 12.39 -7.32 5.18
N ILE A 73 12.16 -6.21 4.49
CA ILE A 73 13.18 -5.21 4.13
C ILE A 73 13.39 -4.28 5.31
N THR A 74 12.32 -3.87 5.97
CA THR A 74 12.36 -3.17 7.25
C THR A 74 12.70 -4.12 8.40
N PRO A 75 13.14 -3.62 9.57
CA PRO A 75 13.50 -4.49 10.68
C PRO A 75 12.38 -5.42 11.13
N GLN A 76 12.73 -6.66 11.46
CA GLN A 76 11.77 -7.65 11.98
C GLN A 76 11.21 -7.29 13.38
N SER A 77 11.82 -6.32 14.05
CA SER A 77 11.37 -5.82 15.35
C SER A 77 10.07 -5.02 15.29
N GLY A 78 9.68 -4.54 14.11
CA GLY A 78 8.42 -3.80 13.90
C GLY A 78 8.53 -2.72 12.83
N PRO A 79 7.40 -2.04 12.56
CA PRO A 79 7.36 -0.90 11.66
C PRO A 79 8.24 0.24 12.17
N ILE A 80 8.90 0.94 11.25
CA ILE A 80 9.80 2.05 11.53
C ILE A 80 9.25 3.38 10.99
N ALA A 81 9.77 4.49 11.50
CA ALA A 81 9.48 5.79 10.93
C ALA A 81 10.00 5.86 9.48
N ILE A 82 9.31 6.60 8.63
CA ILE A 82 9.63 6.69 7.20
C ILE A 82 11.06 7.17 6.98
N GLY A 83 11.51 8.16 7.76
CA GLY A 83 12.87 8.70 7.67
C GLY A 83 13.99 7.73 8.06
N ASP A 84 13.65 6.60 8.69
CA ASP A 84 14.61 5.55 9.07
C ASP A 84 14.71 4.44 8.02
N VAL A 85 13.91 4.50 6.96
CA VAL A 85 13.92 3.49 5.88
C VAL A 85 15.12 3.72 4.98
N ILE A 86 15.95 2.70 4.85
CA ILE A 86 17.02 2.64 3.85
C ILE A 86 16.53 1.76 2.72
N TRP A 87 16.21 2.38 1.57
CA TRP A 87 15.82 1.65 0.39
C TRP A 87 17.03 1.12 -0.36
N ASN A 88 16.96 -0.12 -0.79
CA ASN A 88 17.89 -0.72 -1.73
C ASN A 88 17.08 -1.43 -2.81
N ASP A 89 17.51 -1.33 -4.04
CA ASP A 89 16.82 -1.94 -5.17
C ASP A 89 16.61 -3.45 -4.96
N LEU A 90 15.38 -3.88 -5.18
CA LEU A 90 14.98 -5.27 -5.13
C LEU A 90 15.35 -5.99 -6.41
N ASN A 91 15.76 -7.24 -6.29
CA ASN A 91 16.05 -8.10 -7.43
C ASN A 91 14.94 -9.13 -7.59
N ALA A 92 14.39 -9.21 -8.80
CA ALA A 92 13.35 -10.18 -9.11
C ALA A 92 13.96 -11.54 -9.54
N GLY A 93 13.30 -12.62 -9.13
CA GLY A 93 13.69 -14.00 -9.43
C GLY A 93 12.97 -15.01 -8.54
N GLY A 94 13.05 -16.28 -8.89
CA GLY A 94 12.42 -17.35 -8.14
C GLY A 94 10.95 -17.58 -8.51
N VAL A 95 10.21 -18.18 -7.61
CA VAL A 95 8.79 -18.49 -7.73
C VAL A 95 7.92 -17.41 -7.08
N THR A 96 6.61 -17.61 -6.96
CA THR A 96 5.67 -16.62 -6.40
C THR A 96 4.93 -17.23 -5.21
N ASP A 97 5.55 -17.17 -4.01
CA ASP A 97 4.99 -17.73 -2.78
C ASP A 97 4.13 -16.68 -2.05
N LEU A 98 2.99 -16.31 -2.64
CA LEU A 98 2.02 -15.37 -2.03
C LEU A 98 1.47 -15.91 -0.71
N GLY A 99 1.29 -17.21 -0.58
CA GLY A 99 0.85 -17.85 0.66
C GLY A 99 1.85 -17.66 1.79
N ALA A 100 3.17 -17.71 1.50
CA ALA A 100 4.19 -17.40 2.50
C ALA A 100 4.06 -15.95 2.99
N ALA A 101 3.81 -14.99 2.09
CA ALA A 101 3.55 -13.60 2.44
C ALA A 101 2.27 -13.44 3.29
N CYS A 102 1.17 -14.10 2.89
CA CYS A 102 -0.09 -14.10 3.65
C CYS A 102 0.09 -14.63 5.07
N LYS A 103 0.81 -15.75 5.23
CA LYS A 103 1.10 -16.36 6.52
C LYS A 103 1.93 -15.44 7.42
N GLU A 104 2.95 -14.79 6.88
CA GLU A 104 3.77 -13.86 7.64
C GLU A 104 2.99 -12.60 8.01
N LEU A 105 2.14 -12.06 7.11
CA LEU A 105 1.22 -10.97 7.44
C LEU A 105 0.27 -11.34 8.57
N ASP A 106 -0.35 -12.53 8.55
CA ASP A 106 -1.26 -12.98 9.61
C ASP A 106 -0.58 -12.96 10.98
N LYS A 107 0.67 -13.45 11.03
CA LYS A 107 1.48 -13.43 12.24
C LYS A 107 1.78 -12.01 12.73
N LYS A 108 2.13 -11.08 11.82
CA LYS A 108 2.57 -9.73 12.17
C LYS A 108 1.43 -8.75 12.42
N LEU A 109 0.24 -8.99 11.88
CA LEU A 109 -0.94 -8.18 12.10
C LEU A 109 -1.56 -8.46 13.49
N SER A 110 -0.85 -8.13 14.54
CA SER A 110 -1.30 -8.26 15.92
C SER A 110 -0.68 -7.19 16.83
N ARG A 111 -1.33 -6.95 17.97
CA ARG A 111 -0.81 -6.04 19.01
C ARG A 111 0.44 -6.57 19.73
N ASN A 112 0.71 -7.85 19.64
CA ASN A 112 1.91 -8.47 20.22
C ASN A 112 3.11 -8.40 19.29
N GLU A 113 2.88 -8.00 18.03
CA GLU A 113 3.86 -7.90 16.96
C GLU A 113 3.89 -6.46 16.39
N TYR A 114 3.60 -6.29 15.10
CA TYR A 114 3.80 -5.03 14.39
C TYR A 114 2.77 -3.92 14.70
N LEU A 115 1.64 -4.24 15.31
CA LEU A 115 0.63 -3.26 15.70
C LEU A 115 0.69 -2.93 17.20
N ASN A 116 1.85 -3.14 17.81
CA ASN A 116 2.14 -2.77 19.19
C ASN A 116 2.43 -1.27 19.28
N SER A 117 1.54 -0.53 19.93
CA SER A 117 1.72 0.90 20.20
C SER A 117 1.12 1.27 21.55
N GLN A 118 1.86 2.03 22.35
CA GLN A 118 1.39 2.55 23.63
C GLN A 118 0.26 3.57 23.47
N THR A 119 0.24 4.30 22.37
CA THR A 119 -0.77 5.30 22.03
C THR A 119 -1.99 4.71 21.31
N GLY A 120 -1.95 3.41 21.00
CA GLY A 120 -2.93 2.70 20.18
C GLY A 120 -2.55 2.70 18.70
N ALA A 121 -3.17 1.79 17.93
CA ALA A 121 -2.98 1.67 16.49
C ALA A 121 -4.30 1.87 15.75
N TYR A 122 -4.22 2.48 14.57
CA TYR A 122 -5.28 2.44 13.57
C TYR A 122 -5.26 1.08 12.85
N ALA A 123 -6.34 0.76 12.14
CA ALA A 123 -6.31 -0.35 11.19
C ALA A 123 -5.26 -0.06 10.12
N PRO A 124 -4.45 -1.06 9.73
CA PRO A 124 -3.34 -0.83 8.81
C PRO A 124 -3.83 -0.57 7.38
N VAL A 125 -2.93 -0.01 6.57
CA VAL A 125 -3.06 0.05 5.12
C VAL A 125 -2.12 -0.98 4.52
N ILE A 126 -2.58 -1.80 3.59
CA ILE A 126 -1.81 -2.86 2.95
C ILE A 126 -1.83 -2.64 1.45
N LEU A 127 -0.66 -2.39 0.87
CA LEU A 127 -0.45 -2.26 -0.57
C LEU A 127 0.30 -3.48 -1.07
N LEU A 128 -0.34 -4.25 -1.93
CA LEU A 128 0.26 -5.41 -2.60
C LEU A 128 0.66 -5.03 -4.02
N PHE A 129 1.94 -5.24 -4.36
CA PHE A 129 2.49 -5.04 -5.70
C PHE A 129 2.83 -6.40 -6.29
N SER A 130 2.13 -6.81 -7.32
CA SER A 130 2.36 -8.12 -7.94
C SER A 130 1.80 -8.15 -9.36
N ASP A 131 2.28 -9.06 -10.16
CA ASP A 131 1.62 -9.49 -11.40
C ASP A 131 0.73 -10.74 -11.18
N GLY A 132 0.54 -11.16 -9.93
CA GLY A 132 -0.25 -12.33 -9.58
C GLY A 132 0.47 -13.65 -9.93
N GLY A 133 -0.27 -14.70 -10.22
CA GLY A 133 0.32 -15.97 -10.63
C GLY A 133 1.06 -16.73 -9.51
N PRO A 134 0.47 -16.85 -8.28
CA PRO A 134 1.11 -17.55 -7.19
C PRO A 134 1.33 -19.03 -7.50
N THR A 135 2.42 -19.57 -6.97
CA THR A 135 2.86 -20.95 -7.22
C THR A 135 2.74 -21.87 -6.03
N ASP A 136 2.41 -21.32 -4.85
CA ASP A 136 2.23 -22.05 -3.61
C ASP A 136 0.74 -22.26 -3.25
N ASN A 137 0.46 -22.78 -2.07
CA ASN A 137 -0.92 -22.99 -1.58
C ASN A 137 -1.48 -21.71 -0.94
N TRP A 138 -1.51 -20.64 -1.73
CA TRP A 138 -1.87 -19.29 -1.28
C TRP A 138 -3.32 -19.17 -0.82
N GLU A 139 -4.26 -19.90 -1.41
CA GLU A 139 -5.68 -19.80 -1.07
C GLU A 139 -5.92 -20.18 0.39
N LYS A 140 -5.22 -21.23 0.85
CA LYS A 140 -5.31 -21.68 2.24
C LYS A 140 -4.80 -20.62 3.20
N GLU A 141 -3.64 -20.06 2.93
CA GLU A 141 -3.01 -19.08 3.81
C GLU A 141 -3.75 -17.73 3.77
N LEU A 142 -4.25 -17.31 2.60
CA LEU A 142 -5.11 -16.15 2.47
C LEU A 142 -6.44 -16.32 3.22
N LYS A 143 -7.05 -17.50 3.14
CA LYS A 143 -8.27 -17.80 3.91
C LYS A 143 -8.04 -17.66 5.41
N GLN A 144 -6.88 -18.09 5.91
CA GLN A 144 -6.50 -17.90 7.30
C GLN A 144 -6.28 -16.42 7.62
N LEU A 145 -5.55 -15.69 6.79
CA LEU A 145 -5.31 -14.25 6.94
C LEU A 145 -6.63 -13.46 6.96
N LYS A 146 -7.61 -13.81 6.13
CA LYS A 146 -8.95 -13.21 6.13
C LYS A 146 -9.71 -13.39 7.46
N LEU A 147 -9.31 -14.29 8.34
CA LEU A 147 -9.87 -14.41 9.69
C LEU A 147 -9.26 -13.42 10.68
N ASN A 148 -8.11 -12.85 10.37
CA ASN A 148 -7.45 -11.87 11.21
C ASN A 148 -8.25 -10.56 11.28
N ASN A 149 -8.57 -10.10 12.49
CA ASN A 149 -9.39 -8.90 12.68
C ASN A 149 -8.72 -7.62 12.16
N TRP A 150 -7.39 -7.54 12.22
CA TRP A 150 -6.66 -6.38 11.68
C TRP A 150 -6.72 -6.37 10.15
N PHE A 151 -6.59 -7.54 9.51
CA PHE A 151 -6.72 -7.68 8.08
C PHE A 151 -8.15 -7.38 7.59
N LYS A 152 -9.17 -7.81 8.33
CA LYS A 152 -10.58 -7.50 8.00
C LYS A 152 -10.88 -6.01 7.94
N HIS A 153 -10.24 -5.24 8.82
CA HIS A 153 -10.45 -3.79 8.91
C HIS A 153 -9.37 -2.96 8.21
N ALA A 154 -8.40 -3.61 7.57
CA ALA A 154 -7.36 -2.96 6.80
C ALA A 154 -7.91 -2.37 5.51
N ILE A 155 -7.38 -1.22 5.12
CA ILE A 155 -7.47 -0.77 3.72
C ILE A 155 -6.52 -1.65 2.91
N LYS A 156 -7.03 -2.32 1.89
CA LYS A 156 -6.29 -3.27 1.05
C LYS A 156 -6.39 -2.85 -0.40
N ILE A 157 -5.27 -2.50 -1.01
CA ILE A 157 -5.20 -2.13 -2.42
C ILE A 157 -4.12 -2.97 -3.07
N ALA A 158 -4.43 -3.57 -4.21
CA ALA A 158 -3.47 -4.29 -5.03
C ALA A 158 -3.13 -3.47 -6.27
N ILE A 159 -1.84 -3.37 -6.54
CA ILE A 159 -1.29 -2.72 -7.72
C ILE A 159 -0.82 -3.83 -8.66
N ALA A 160 -1.60 -4.05 -9.69
CA ALA A 160 -1.34 -5.03 -10.74
C ALA A 160 -0.27 -4.48 -11.69
N ILE A 161 0.91 -5.09 -11.71
CA ILE A 161 2.05 -4.61 -12.50
C ILE A 161 2.08 -5.33 -13.86
N GLY A 162 1.69 -4.59 -14.90
CA GLY A 162 1.61 -5.09 -16.27
C GLY A 162 0.21 -5.60 -16.62
N ASP A 163 -0.06 -5.66 -17.94
CA ASP A 163 -1.36 -6.10 -18.48
C ASP A 163 -1.61 -7.61 -18.31
N ASP A 164 -0.53 -8.35 -18.11
CA ASP A 164 -0.53 -9.80 -17.90
C ASP A 164 -0.79 -10.24 -16.46
N ALA A 165 -1.06 -9.28 -15.57
CA ALA A 165 -1.28 -9.55 -14.15
C ALA A 165 -2.55 -10.38 -13.91
N ASP A 166 -2.47 -11.37 -13.02
CA ASP A 166 -3.63 -12.16 -12.56
C ASP A 166 -4.47 -11.37 -11.55
N LYS A 167 -5.37 -10.55 -12.08
CA LYS A 167 -6.23 -9.67 -11.29
C LYS A 167 -7.22 -10.43 -10.42
N ALA A 168 -7.60 -11.66 -10.78
CA ALA A 168 -8.50 -12.49 -9.98
C ALA A 168 -7.85 -12.86 -8.63
N VAL A 169 -6.57 -13.24 -8.64
CA VAL A 169 -5.80 -13.49 -7.43
C VAL A 169 -5.68 -12.23 -6.58
N LEU A 170 -5.40 -11.08 -7.21
CA LEU A 170 -5.28 -9.80 -6.53
C LEU A 170 -6.61 -9.35 -5.91
N ALA A 171 -7.73 -9.56 -6.61
CA ALA A 171 -9.07 -9.30 -6.09
C ALA A 171 -9.42 -10.22 -4.91
N GLU A 172 -9.00 -11.47 -4.95
CA GLU A 172 -9.15 -12.38 -3.80
C GLU A 172 -8.37 -11.86 -2.57
N PHE A 173 -7.20 -11.27 -2.75
CA PHE A 173 -6.44 -10.68 -1.65
C PHE A 173 -7.12 -9.44 -1.07
N THR A 174 -7.55 -8.50 -1.90
CA THR A 174 -8.18 -7.24 -1.46
C THR A 174 -9.61 -7.43 -0.95
N GLY A 175 -10.32 -8.43 -1.48
CA GLY A 175 -11.75 -8.70 -1.24
C GLY A 175 -12.68 -8.13 -2.29
N THR A 176 -12.20 -7.28 -3.21
CA THR A 176 -12.96 -6.72 -4.32
C THR A 176 -12.07 -6.36 -5.49
N ILE A 177 -12.57 -6.48 -6.71
CA ILE A 177 -11.84 -6.13 -7.93
C ILE A 177 -11.63 -4.61 -8.06
N GLU A 178 -12.53 -3.80 -7.52
CA GLU A 178 -12.45 -2.34 -7.54
C GLU A 178 -11.24 -1.80 -6.74
N SER A 179 -10.64 -2.62 -5.90
CA SER A 179 -9.40 -2.29 -5.17
C SER A 179 -8.13 -2.77 -5.89
N VAL A 180 -8.26 -3.28 -7.13
CA VAL A 180 -7.14 -3.67 -7.98
C VAL A 180 -6.90 -2.60 -9.05
N ILE A 181 -5.71 -2.03 -9.09
CA ILE A 181 -5.35 -0.96 -10.03
C ILE A 181 -4.22 -1.45 -10.93
N THR A 182 -4.44 -1.47 -12.23
CA THR A 182 -3.42 -1.86 -13.20
C THR A 182 -2.50 -0.70 -13.53
N VAL A 183 -1.20 -0.94 -13.55
CA VAL A 183 -0.17 0.05 -13.87
C VAL A 183 0.89 -0.54 -14.78
N ASN A 184 1.21 0.17 -15.87
CA ASN A 184 2.17 -0.25 -16.88
C ASN A 184 3.43 0.61 -16.95
N ASP A 185 3.44 1.76 -16.28
CA ASP A 185 4.57 2.68 -16.30
C ASP A 185 4.96 3.20 -14.91
N LYS A 186 6.23 3.58 -14.77
CA LYS A 186 6.79 4.02 -13.48
C LYS A 186 6.23 5.35 -12.96
N HIS A 187 5.83 6.26 -13.84
CA HIS A 187 5.33 7.57 -13.41
C HIS A 187 3.95 7.46 -12.79
N THR A 188 3.09 6.67 -13.43
CA THR A 188 1.78 6.33 -12.92
C THR A 188 1.88 5.54 -11.62
N LEU A 189 2.80 4.56 -11.54
CA LEU A 189 3.04 3.78 -10.33
C LEU A 189 3.45 4.67 -9.15
N LYS A 190 4.37 5.60 -9.37
CA LYS A 190 4.77 6.58 -8.36
C LYS A 190 3.60 7.44 -7.89
N ALA A 191 2.89 8.06 -8.84
CA ALA A 191 1.74 8.89 -8.51
C ALA A 191 0.69 8.12 -7.72
N LEU A 192 0.47 6.84 -8.06
CA LEU A 192 -0.46 5.97 -7.39
C LEU A 192 -0.03 5.67 -5.94
N ILE A 193 1.22 5.28 -5.71
CA ILE A 193 1.75 5.04 -4.37
C ILE A 193 1.52 6.27 -3.49
N ARG A 194 1.85 7.46 -3.99
CA ARG A 194 1.62 8.72 -3.27
C ARG A 194 0.14 8.94 -2.96
N LYS A 195 -0.72 8.95 -3.99
CA LYS A 195 -2.16 9.24 -3.84
C LYS A 195 -2.86 8.25 -2.91
N VAL A 196 -2.60 6.95 -3.08
CA VAL A 196 -3.17 5.90 -2.23
C VAL A 196 -2.70 6.05 -0.79
N SER A 197 -1.41 6.31 -0.57
CA SER A 197 -0.86 6.47 0.79
C SER A 197 -1.43 7.69 1.50
N VAL A 198 -1.61 8.82 0.79
CA VAL A 198 -2.28 10.02 1.32
C VAL A 198 -3.72 9.69 1.69
N ARG A 199 -4.52 9.22 0.72
CA ARG A 199 -5.95 8.98 0.92
C ARG A 199 -6.23 7.95 1.99
N ALA A 200 -5.48 6.86 2.00
CA ALA A 200 -5.65 5.83 3.01
C ALA A 200 -5.28 6.32 4.41
N SER A 201 -4.25 7.15 4.54
CA SER A 201 -3.85 7.72 5.84
C SER A 201 -4.88 8.73 6.35
N GLU A 202 -5.39 9.61 5.51
CA GLU A 202 -6.45 10.54 5.85
C GLU A 202 -7.74 9.81 6.25
N PHE A 203 -8.15 8.82 5.44
CA PHE A 203 -9.37 8.07 5.68
C PHE A 203 -9.34 7.33 7.02
N GLN A 204 -8.27 6.63 7.33
CA GLN A 204 -8.15 5.89 8.59
C GLN A 204 -8.06 6.81 9.81
N SER A 205 -7.48 8.01 9.69
CA SER A 205 -7.39 8.97 10.79
C SER A 205 -8.73 9.69 11.03
N HIS A 206 -9.50 10.01 9.99
CA HIS A 206 -10.74 10.78 10.09
C HIS A 206 -12.00 9.93 10.31
N SER A 207 -12.14 8.77 9.66
CA SER A 207 -13.37 7.98 9.69
C SER A 207 -13.77 7.47 11.09
N LYS A 208 -12.83 7.31 12.00
CA LYS A 208 -13.09 6.87 13.37
C LYS A 208 -13.40 7.98 14.37
N GLN A 209 -13.25 9.24 13.98
CA GLN A 209 -13.68 10.37 14.81
C GLN A 209 -15.19 10.65 14.67
N SER A 210 -15.78 10.35 13.50
CA SER A 210 -17.19 10.65 13.21
C SER A 210 -18.19 9.56 13.61
N GLY A 211 -17.74 8.38 14.05
CA GLY A 211 -18.65 7.29 14.46
C GLY A 211 -19.48 6.68 13.33
N ASP A 212 -19.18 7.00 12.08
CA ASP A 212 -19.87 6.46 10.91
C ASP A 212 -19.26 5.10 10.53
N THR A 213 -19.97 4.03 10.90
CA THR A 213 -19.53 2.63 10.74
C THR A 213 -20.36 1.88 9.69
N THR A 214 -20.87 2.57 8.67
CA THR A 214 -21.81 1.98 7.71
C THR A 214 -21.13 1.33 6.49
N SER A 215 -19.89 1.68 6.17
CA SER A 215 -19.14 1.09 5.05
C SER A 215 -18.23 -0.07 5.48
N SER A 216 -18.04 -1.04 4.59
CA SER A 216 -17.06 -2.11 4.80
C SER A 216 -15.63 -1.64 4.46
N ALA A 217 -14.62 -2.35 4.95
CA ALA A 217 -13.22 -2.04 4.59
C ALA A 217 -12.93 -2.27 3.10
N GLU A 218 -13.70 -3.15 2.46
CA GLU A 218 -13.67 -3.39 1.02
C GLU A 218 -14.22 -2.18 0.25
N ASP A 219 -15.37 -1.63 0.66
CA ASP A 219 -15.96 -0.42 0.05
C ASP A 219 -15.04 0.79 0.21
N ASP A 220 -14.44 0.95 1.39
CA ASP A 220 -13.48 2.01 1.68
C ASP A 220 -12.23 1.89 0.81
N SER A 221 -11.72 0.67 0.64
CA SER A 221 -10.57 0.37 -0.22
C SER A 221 -10.86 0.67 -1.68
N ALA A 222 -12.03 0.26 -2.19
CA ALA A 222 -12.49 0.53 -3.54
C ALA A 222 -12.62 2.04 -3.80
N LYS A 223 -13.21 2.78 -2.86
CA LYS A 223 -13.34 4.23 -2.97
C LYS A 223 -11.98 4.94 -3.02
N ILE A 224 -11.05 4.57 -2.14
CA ILE A 224 -9.69 5.14 -2.13
C ILE A 224 -8.97 4.86 -3.45
N ALA A 225 -9.08 3.63 -3.97
CA ALA A 225 -8.51 3.24 -5.25
C ALA A 225 -9.09 4.09 -6.40
N GLN A 226 -10.42 4.23 -6.46
CA GLN A 226 -11.12 5.04 -7.45
C GLN A 226 -10.72 6.51 -7.40
N ASP A 227 -10.70 7.10 -6.21
CA ASP A 227 -10.33 8.50 -6.02
C ASP A 227 -8.88 8.75 -6.47
N ALA A 228 -7.94 7.87 -6.11
CA ALA A 228 -6.54 7.97 -6.53
C ALA A 228 -6.38 7.92 -8.07
N VAL A 229 -7.08 7.00 -8.74
CA VAL A 229 -7.06 6.90 -10.20
C VAL A 229 -7.66 8.14 -10.87
N ASN A 230 -8.78 8.63 -10.35
CA ASN A 230 -9.44 9.81 -10.91
C ASN A 230 -8.56 11.06 -10.79
N GLU A 231 -7.86 11.24 -9.66
CA GLU A 231 -6.94 12.35 -9.47
C GLU A 231 -5.74 12.28 -10.43
N ILE A 232 -5.16 11.08 -10.65
CA ILE A 232 -4.06 10.90 -11.61
C ILE A 232 -4.52 11.30 -13.02
N LYS A 233 -5.72 10.86 -13.44
CA LYS A 233 -6.28 11.21 -14.74
C LYS A 233 -6.55 12.72 -14.88
N GLN A 234 -6.98 13.38 -13.82
CA GLN A 234 -7.19 14.84 -13.81
C GLN A 234 -5.87 15.60 -13.91
N ASP A 235 -4.87 15.24 -13.12
CA ASP A 235 -3.54 15.86 -13.15
C ASP A 235 -2.92 15.76 -14.54
N ALA A 236 -3.05 14.61 -15.21
CA ALA A 236 -2.59 14.39 -16.57
C ALA A 236 -3.28 15.29 -17.60
N SER A 237 -4.61 15.47 -17.45
CA SER A 237 -5.41 16.28 -18.36
C SER A 237 -5.09 17.78 -18.24
N GLN A 238 -4.68 18.23 -17.05
CA GLN A 238 -4.32 19.63 -16.80
C GLN A 238 -2.90 19.97 -17.23
N ASN A 239 -1.99 18.99 -17.25
CA ASN A 239 -0.58 19.18 -17.61
C ASN A 239 -0.28 18.87 -19.08
N SER A 240 -1.28 18.55 -19.91
CA SER A 240 -1.08 18.37 -21.34
C SER A 240 -0.84 19.73 -22.01
N PRO A 241 0.34 20.00 -22.62
CA PRO A 241 0.56 21.22 -23.36
C PRO A 241 -0.36 21.21 -24.59
N VAL A 242 -1.08 22.30 -24.81
CA VAL A 242 -1.86 22.54 -26.04
C VAL A 242 -0.88 22.72 -27.18
N SER A 243 -0.37 21.65 -27.77
CA SER A 243 0.11 21.61 -29.17
C SER A 243 0.47 20.17 -29.58
N GLY A 244 -0.19 19.72 -30.63
CA GLY A 244 0.08 18.72 -31.64
C GLY A 244 1.08 17.58 -31.35
N GLY A 245 0.56 16.36 -31.32
CA GLY A 245 1.30 15.14 -31.63
C GLY A 245 1.69 14.30 -30.43
N ASP A 246 1.07 13.13 -30.39
CA ASP A 246 1.40 11.97 -29.56
C ASP A 246 1.17 12.12 -28.05
N SER A 247 -0.10 12.03 -27.69
CA SER A 247 -0.50 11.83 -26.30
C SER A 247 -0.21 10.37 -25.91
N GLY A 248 0.89 10.13 -25.22
CA GLY A 248 1.05 8.90 -24.46
C GLY A 248 -0.10 8.80 -23.46
N ALA A 249 -1.06 7.93 -23.75
CA ALA A 249 -2.20 7.70 -22.88
C ALA A 249 -1.69 7.20 -21.53
N ILE A 250 -2.12 7.84 -20.45
CA ILE A 250 -1.88 7.32 -19.11
C ILE A 250 -2.74 6.07 -18.97
N ASP A 251 -2.07 4.93 -18.93
CA ASP A 251 -2.72 3.64 -18.80
C ASP A 251 -2.91 3.27 -17.32
N VAL A 252 -3.98 3.82 -16.75
CA VAL A 252 -4.46 3.49 -15.41
C VAL A 252 -5.91 3.06 -15.54
N SER A 253 -6.19 1.81 -15.25
CA SER A 253 -7.54 1.26 -15.25
C SER A 253 -7.93 0.68 -13.90
N LEU A 254 -9.19 0.88 -13.53
CA LEU A 254 -9.87 0.07 -12.54
C LEU A 254 -10.66 -1.00 -13.30
N ASP A 255 -10.55 -2.23 -12.86
CA ASP A 255 -11.39 -3.28 -13.39
C ASP A 255 -12.78 -3.11 -12.80
N GLN A 256 -13.75 -2.81 -13.68
CA GLN A 256 -15.18 -2.76 -13.38
C GLN A 256 -15.84 -3.85 -14.22
N ASP A 257 -16.37 -4.85 -13.56
CA ASP A 257 -17.36 -5.79 -14.10
C ASP A 257 -18.53 -5.94 -13.12
#